data_062450380e7d9bf2103a11a9ac6ef96d
#
_entry.id   062450380e7d9bf2103a11a9ac6ef96d
#
_cell.length_a   1.000
_cell.length_b   1.000
_cell.length_c   1.000
_cell.angle_alpha   90.00
_cell.angle_beta   90.00
_cell.angle_gamma   90.00
#
_symmetry.space_group_name_H-M   'P 1'
#
loop_
_entity.id
_entity.type
_entity.pdbx_description
1 polymer ?
#
loop_
_entity_poly.entity_id
_entity_poly.type
_entity_poly.pdbx_seq_one_letter_code
_entity_poly.pdbx_strand_id
1 'polypeptide(L)'
;ELLPQEEMLEIKKQKGELFIGLPKETYLGEKRVCLTPDAVTALTSHGHRIVIETGAGDGANYTDKEYSEAGAKISYDIEEAFKCNIVLKVAPPTEKEIEFINPQTLLISSLQLKTQNKNYFENLAKKRITAVAFDFIKDEHETYPIVKSLSEIAGTASVLIAGELMSGVNKGNGLLFGNIGGVPPTSVVIFGAGTVGEYAARTAIGLGARVKVF
;
A
#
# COMPACT_ATOMS: atom_id res chain seq x y z
N GLU A 1 -1.09 -50.71 30.86
CA GLU A 1 -0.86 -50.77 29.42
C GLU A 1 -1.24 -49.42 28.83
N LEU A 2 -0.22 -48.60 28.47
CA LEU A 2 -0.41 -47.37 27.75
C LEU A 2 -0.44 -47.71 26.26
N LEU A 3 -1.64 -47.69 25.67
CA LEU A 3 -1.78 -47.73 24.22
C LEU A 3 -1.34 -46.38 23.63
N PRO A 4 -0.49 -46.34 22.62
CA PRO A 4 -0.15 -45.10 21.95
C PRO A 4 -1.41 -44.55 21.28
N GLN A 5 -1.77 -43.30 21.62
CA GLN A 5 -2.76 -42.55 20.89
C GLN A 5 -2.12 -42.16 19.56
N GLU A 6 -2.62 -42.75 18.48
CA GLU A 6 -2.31 -42.21 17.14
C GLU A 6 -2.95 -40.81 17.02
N GLU A 7 -2.15 -39.78 17.15
CA GLU A 7 -2.55 -38.46 16.67
C GLU A 7 -2.74 -38.55 15.16
N MET A 8 -4.00 -38.51 14.72
CA MET A 8 -4.29 -38.29 13.30
C MET A 8 -3.69 -36.95 12.93
N LEU A 9 -2.55 -36.95 12.24
CA LEU A 9 -2.04 -35.79 11.51
C LEU A 9 -3.16 -35.33 10.58
N GLU A 10 -3.84 -34.26 10.94
CA GLU A 10 -4.69 -33.54 9.98
C GLU A 10 -3.83 -33.20 8.79
N ILE A 11 -4.02 -33.93 7.69
CA ILE A 11 -3.51 -33.55 6.40
C ILE A 11 -4.18 -32.21 6.09
N LYS A 12 -3.47 -31.10 6.37
CA LYS A 12 -3.89 -29.78 5.92
C LYS A 12 -4.20 -29.91 4.43
N LYS A 13 -5.48 -29.76 4.07
CA LYS A 13 -5.88 -29.64 2.67
C LYS A 13 -4.91 -28.62 2.05
N GLN A 14 -4.16 -29.03 1.03
CA GLN A 14 -3.34 -28.10 0.26
C GLN A 14 -4.25 -26.95 -0.14
N LYS A 15 -4.00 -25.78 0.42
CA LYS A 15 -4.66 -24.54 -0.04
C LYS A 15 -4.34 -24.44 -1.51
N GLY A 16 -5.35 -24.26 -2.35
CA GLY A 16 -5.17 -24.16 -3.79
C GLY A 16 -4.10 -23.11 -4.12
N GLU A 17 -3.30 -23.38 -5.13
CA GLU A 17 -2.29 -22.45 -5.65
C GLU A 17 -2.97 -21.16 -6.11
N LEU A 18 -2.51 -20.01 -5.61
CA LEU A 18 -2.95 -18.69 -6.07
C LEU A 18 -2.01 -18.21 -7.17
N PHE A 19 -2.59 -17.58 -8.19
CA PHE A 19 -1.87 -16.95 -9.27
C PHE A 19 -2.09 -15.44 -9.19
N ILE A 20 -1.07 -14.70 -8.78
CA ILE A 20 -1.15 -13.29 -8.37
C ILE A 20 -0.33 -12.44 -9.35
N GLY A 21 -0.94 -11.38 -9.87
CA GLY A 21 -0.28 -10.42 -10.74
C GLY A 21 -0.09 -9.07 -10.06
N LEU A 22 1.10 -8.52 -10.23
CA LEU A 22 1.47 -7.16 -9.82
C LEU A 22 1.83 -6.34 -11.06
N PRO A 23 0.86 -5.66 -11.67
CA PRO A 23 1.15 -4.69 -12.71
C PRO A 23 1.91 -3.49 -12.16
N LYS A 24 2.64 -2.80 -13.03
CA LYS A 24 3.28 -1.53 -12.71
C LYS A 24 2.23 -0.44 -12.48
N GLU A 25 2.48 0.41 -11.49
CA GLU A 25 1.63 1.59 -11.26
C GLU A 25 1.86 2.64 -12.34
N THR A 26 0.78 3.07 -12.97
CA THR A 26 0.79 4.07 -14.05
C THR A 26 0.26 5.43 -13.59
N TYR A 27 -0.31 5.50 -12.38
CA TYR A 27 -0.84 6.75 -11.84
C TYR A 27 0.31 7.72 -11.49
N LEU A 28 0.16 8.97 -11.91
CA LEU A 28 1.19 10.01 -11.71
C LEU A 28 1.54 10.19 -10.23
N GLY A 29 2.80 9.98 -9.89
CA GLY A 29 3.32 10.13 -8.53
C GLY A 29 3.11 8.92 -7.62
N GLU A 30 2.42 7.85 -8.07
CA GLU A 30 2.33 6.62 -7.29
C GLU A 30 3.66 5.85 -7.39
N LYS A 31 4.30 5.68 -6.25
CA LYS A 31 5.60 4.99 -6.12
C LYS A 31 5.51 3.73 -5.26
N ARG A 32 4.36 3.49 -4.63
CA ARG A 32 4.17 2.33 -3.78
C ARG A 32 3.97 1.07 -4.63
N VAL A 33 4.26 -0.07 -4.06
CA VAL A 33 4.00 -1.39 -4.64
C VAL A 33 3.21 -2.23 -3.63
N CYS A 34 2.33 -3.09 -4.11
CA CYS A 34 1.46 -3.88 -3.23
C CYS A 34 2.18 -4.95 -2.43
N LEU A 35 3.25 -5.54 -2.97
CA LEU A 35 4.04 -6.57 -2.30
C LEU A 35 5.52 -6.22 -2.38
N THR A 36 6.20 -6.30 -1.25
CA THR A 36 7.67 -6.23 -1.19
C THR A 36 8.28 -7.59 -1.59
N PRO A 37 9.58 -7.66 -1.97
CA PRO A 37 10.26 -8.94 -2.21
C PRO A 37 10.12 -9.94 -1.06
N ASP A 38 10.17 -9.49 0.20
CA ASP A 38 9.97 -10.36 1.36
C ASP A 38 8.56 -10.97 1.39
N ALA A 39 7.54 -10.17 1.09
CA ALA A 39 6.16 -10.66 0.99
C ALA A 39 5.99 -11.65 -0.16
N VAL A 40 6.67 -11.42 -1.28
CA VAL A 40 6.72 -12.36 -2.41
C VAL A 40 7.37 -13.67 -1.99
N THR A 41 8.52 -13.63 -1.30
CA THR A 41 9.18 -14.82 -0.77
C THR A 41 8.25 -15.63 0.15
N ALA A 42 7.51 -14.96 1.03
CA ALA A 42 6.55 -15.63 1.90
C ALA A 42 5.44 -16.32 1.11
N LEU A 43 4.88 -15.68 0.08
CA LEU A 43 3.82 -16.25 -0.74
C LEU A 43 4.33 -17.41 -1.61
N THR A 44 5.49 -17.27 -2.23
CA THR A 44 6.08 -18.30 -3.08
C THR A 44 6.51 -19.53 -2.29
N SER A 45 7.00 -19.35 -1.05
CA SER A 45 7.31 -20.48 -0.15
C SER A 45 6.06 -21.27 0.25
N HIS A 46 4.88 -20.68 0.20
CA HIS A 46 3.60 -21.35 0.39
C HIS A 46 3.00 -21.96 -0.89
N GLY A 47 3.76 -21.97 -1.99
CA GLY A 47 3.38 -22.57 -3.25
C GLY A 47 2.50 -21.69 -4.14
N HIS A 48 2.45 -20.37 -3.90
CA HIS A 48 1.74 -19.44 -4.76
C HIS A 48 2.65 -18.95 -5.90
N ARG A 49 2.05 -18.65 -7.06
CA ARG A 49 2.78 -18.07 -8.21
C ARG A 49 2.52 -16.58 -8.32
N ILE A 50 3.59 -15.82 -8.51
CA ILE A 50 3.53 -14.37 -8.61
C ILE A 50 4.16 -13.94 -9.94
N VAL A 51 3.45 -13.11 -10.67
CA VAL A 51 3.91 -12.47 -11.90
C VAL A 51 3.98 -10.97 -11.64
N ILE A 52 5.13 -10.38 -11.89
CA ILE A 52 5.39 -8.95 -11.69
C ILE A 52 5.77 -8.33 -13.02
N GLU A 53 5.13 -7.23 -13.38
CA GLU A 53 5.54 -6.44 -14.53
C GLU A 53 6.90 -5.81 -14.27
N THR A 54 7.79 -5.83 -15.27
CA THR A 54 9.13 -5.25 -15.18
C THR A 54 9.07 -3.80 -14.71
N GLY A 55 9.93 -3.44 -13.76
CA GLY A 55 9.98 -2.12 -13.17
C GLY A 55 8.79 -1.74 -12.28
N ALA A 56 7.92 -2.69 -11.90
CA ALA A 56 6.81 -2.40 -10.98
C ALA A 56 7.28 -1.96 -9.59
N GLY A 57 8.46 -2.41 -9.15
CA GLY A 57 9.04 -2.06 -7.86
C GLY A 57 9.93 -0.80 -7.86
N ASP A 58 10.28 -0.26 -9.03
CA ASP A 58 11.26 0.84 -9.17
C ASP A 58 10.91 2.05 -8.30
N GLY A 59 9.63 2.41 -8.24
CA GLY A 59 9.15 3.54 -7.44
C GLY A 59 9.38 3.38 -5.94
N ALA A 60 9.44 2.15 -5.46
CA ALA A 60 9.69 1.78 -4.07
C ALA A 60 11.15 1.31 -3.82
N ASN A 61 12.04 1.52 -4.80
CA ASN A 61 13.45 1.10 -4.79
C ASN A 61 13.66 -0.42 -4.72
N TYR A 62 12.75 -1.22 -5.28
CA TYR A 62 12.91 -2.65 -5.46
C TYR A 62 13.17 -2.96 -6.93
N THR A 63 14.20 -3.77 -7.19
CA THR A 63 14.61 -4.16 -8.54
C THR A 63 13.90 -5.44 -9.01
N ASP A 64 13.79 -5.63 -10.31
CA ASP A 64 13.31 -6.89 -10.90
C ASP A 64 14.13 -8.10 -10.44
N LYS A 65 15.44 -7.90 -10.18
CA LYS A 65 16.33 -8.94 -9.68
C LYS A 65 15.91 -9.41 -8.27
N GLU A 66 15.62 -8.49 -7.35
CA GLU A 66 15.18 -8.82 -5.99
C GLU A 66 13.86 -9.59 -6.02
N TYR A 67 12.92 -9.21 -6.89
CA TYR A 67 11.67 -9.95 -7.07
C TYR A 67 11.88 -11.34 -7.68
N SER A 68 12.80 -11.46 -8.66
CA SER A 68 13.15 -12.74 -9.25
C SER A 68 13.81 -13.68 -8.23
N GLU A 69 14.71 -13.15 -7.39
CA GLU A 69 15.33 -13.90 -6.29
C GLU A 69 14.30 -14.31 -5.22
N ALA A 70 13.26 -13.52 -5.01
CA ALA A 70 12.11 -13.85 -4.16
C ALA A 70 11.16 -14.92 -4.77
N GLY A 71 11.43 -15.37 -6.00
CA GLY A 71 10.68 -16.42 -6.67
C GLY A 71 9.53 -15.93 -7.56
N ALA A 72 9.41 -14.62 -7.83
CA ALA A 72 8.45 -14.11 -8.78
C ALA A 72 8.94 -14.30 -10.24
N LYS A 73 7.99 -14.46 -11.15
CA LYS A 73 8.23 -14.34 -12.57
C LYS A 73 8.17 -12.87 -12.99
N ILE A 74 9.24 -12.34 -13.58
CA ILE A 74 9.23 -11.01 -14.17
C ILE A 74 8.64 -11.10 -15.58
N SER A 75 7.66 -10.27 -15.87
CA SER A 75 7.02 -10.18 -17.18
C SER A 75 7.35 -8.86 -17.86
N TYR A 76 7.74 -8.94 -19.12
CA TYR A 76 7.92 -7.78 -20.00
C TYR A 76 6.65 -7.48 -20.81
N ASP A 77 5.64 -8.33 -20.70
CA ASP A 77 4.32 -8.11 -21.27
C ASP A 77 3.39 -7.54 -20.20
N ILE A 78 2.92 -6.31 -20.44
CA ILE A 78 2.00 -5.59 -19.53
C ILE A 78 0.75 -6.43 -19.23
N GLU A 79 0.22 -7.13 -20.21
CA GLU A 79 -1.02 -7.87 -20.06
C GLU A 79 -0.88 -9.10 -19.16
N GLU A 80 0.31 -9.70 -19.05
CA GLU A 80 0.48 -10.96 -18.33
C GLU A 80 0.15 -10.85 -16.85
N ALA A 81 0.57 -9.74 -16.19
CA ALA A 81 0.25 -9.48 -14.80
C ALA A 81 -1.26 -9.27 -14.58
N PHE A 82 -1.96 -8.69 -15.55
CA PHE A 82 -3.41 -8.52 -15.48
C PHE A 82 -4.22 -9.80 -15.75
N LYS A 83 -3.62 -10.81 -16.38
CA LYS A 83 -4.29 -12.09 -16.72
C LYS A 83 -4.26 -13.12 -15.58
N CYS A 84 -3.71 -12.77 -14.42
CA CYS A 84 -3.69 -13.61 -13.23
C CYS A 84 -5.08 -13.71 -12.58
N ASN A 85 -5.26 -14.71 -11.69
CA ASN A 85 -6.51 -14.90 -10.96
C ASN A 85 -6.78 -13.80 -9.94
N ILE A 86 -5.70 -13.25 -9.38
CA ILE A 86 -5.71 -12.12 -8.46
C ILE A 86 -4.82 -11.03 -9.04
N VAL A 87 -5.32 -9.81 -9.12
CA VAL A 87 -4.56 -8.63 -9.54
C VAL A 87 -4.47 -7.67 -8.36
N LEU A 88 -3.25 -7.30 -7.99
CA LEU A 88 -2.98 -6.36 -6.91
C LEU A 88 -2.44 -5.05 -7.48
N LYS A 89 -3.13 -3.95 -7.22
CA LYS A 89 -2.70 -2.58 -7.55
C LYS A 89 -2.90 -1.64 -6.37
N VAL A 90 -2.06 -0.65 -6.24
CA VAL A 90 -2.26 0.44 -5.27
C VAL A 90 -3.31 1.40 -5.78
N ALA A 91 -3.10 2.01 -6.95
CA ALA A 91 -4.09 2.86 -7.59
C ALA A 91 -5.17 2.05 -8.34
N PRO A 92 -6.38 2.60 -8.53
CA PRO A 92 -7.41 1.93 -9.33
C PRO A 92 -6.88 1.70 -10.76
N PRO A 93 -7.18 0.53 -11.37
CA PRO A 93 -6.82 0.31 -12.75
C PRO A 93 -7.55 1.29 -13.67
N THR A 94 -6.89 1.73 -14.72
CA THR A 94 -7.49 2.54 -15.77
C THR A 94 -8.50 1.73 -16.60
N GLU A 95 -9.36 2.38 -17.38
CA GLU A 95 -10.30 1.69 -18.27
C GLU A 95 -9.57 0.75 -19.26
N LYS A 96 -8.38 1.16 -19.76
CA LYS A 96 -7.54 0.32 -20.62
C LYS A 96 -6.98 -0.90 -19.89
N GLU A 97 -6.52 -0.72 -18.65
CA GLU A 97 -6.00 -1.82 -17.84
C GLU A 97 -7.11 -2.83 -17.49
N ILE A 98 -8.35 -2.37 -17.30
CA ILE A 98 -9.50 -3.26 -17.10
C ILE A 98 -9.73 -4.17 -18.33
N GLU A 99 -9.40 -3.71 -19.54
CA GLU A 99 -9.51 -4.53 -20.74
C GLU A 99 -8.57 -5.74 -20.73
N PHE A 100 -7.41 -5.63 -20.07
CA PHE A 100 -6.45 -6.73 -19.94
C PHE A 100 -6.84 -7.76 -18.87
N ILE A 101 -7.64 -7.36 -17.87
CA ILE A 101 -8.07 -8.24 -16.77
C ILE A 101 -8.98 -9.34 -17.32
N ASN A 102 -8.68 -10.59 -16.97
CA ASN A 102 -9.52 -11.72 -17.33
C ASN A 102 -10.89 -11.66 -16.62
N PRO A 103 -11.95 -12.23 -17.23
CA PRO A 103 -13.22 -12.39 -16.53
C PRO A 103 -13.07 -13.20 -15.23
N GLN A 104 -13.89 -12.86 -14.23
CA GLN A 104 -13.92 -13.53 -12.91
C GLN A 104 -12.64 -13.38 -12.06
N THR A 105 -11.76 -12.46 -12.41
CA THR A 105 -10.57 -12.12 -11.63
C THR A 105 -10.95 -11.43 -10.32
N LEU A 106 -10.18 -11.66 -9.25
CA LEU A 106 -10.21 -10.88 -8.02
C LEU A 106 -9.25 -9.69 -8.16
N LEU A 107 -9.79 -8.48 -8.21
CA LEU A 107 -9.02 -7.24 -8.20
C LEU A 107 -8.99 -6.65 -6.80
N ILE A 108 -7.80 -6.40 -6.26
CA ILE A 108 -7.62 -5.72 -4.97
C ILE A 108 -6.84 -4.43 -5.22
N SER A 109 -7.47 -3.29 -4.96
CA SER A 109 -6.84 -1.96 -5.12
C SER A 109 -7.56 -0.89 -4.29
N SER A 110 -6.99 0.29 -4.21
CA SER A 110 -7.71 1.49 -3.75
C SER A 110 -8.69 1.92 -4.85
N LEU A 111 -9.91 1.43 -4.84
CA LEU A 111 -10.85 1.65 -5.95
C LEU A 111 -11.31 3.11 -6.12
N GLN A 112 -11.08 3.96 -5.10
CA GLN A 112 -11.46 5.39 -5.12
C GLN A 112 -12.89 5.62 -5.61
N LEU A 113 -13.85 4.89 -5.05
CA LEU A 113 -15.24 4.76 -5.53
C LEU A 113 -15.93 6.09 -5.84
N LYS A 114 -15.59 7.17 -5.11
CA LYS A 114 -16.21 8.49 -5.26
C LYS A 114 -15.75 9.25 -6.52
N THR A 115 -14.60 8.87 -7.08
CA THR A 115 -14.00 9.57 -8.22
C THR A 115 -14.19 8.83 -9.54
N GLN A 116 -14.63 7.56 -9.47
CA GLN A 116 -14.86 6.74 -10.65
C GLN A 116 -16.17 7.09 -11.33
N ASN A 117 -16.17 6.99 -12.65
CA ASN A 117 -17.37 7.19 -13.48
C ASN A 117 -18.19 5.88 -13.59
N LYS A 118 -19.40 5.99 -14.14
CA LYS A 118 -20.31 4.85 -14.33
C LYS A 118 -19.71 3.77 -15.23
N ASN A 119 -19.02 4.16 -16.32
CA ASN A 119 -18.40 3.22 -17.27
C ASN A 119 -17.37 2.32 -16.62
N TYR A 120 -16.59 2.85 -15.66
CA TYR A 120 -15.64 2.08 -14.89
C TYR A 120 -16.29 0.86 -14.22
N PHE A 121 -17.39 1.09 -13.51
CA PHE A 121 -18.11 0.02 -12.83
C PHE A 121 -18.81 -0.93 -13.81
N GLU A 122 -19.36 -0.42 -14.90
CA GLU A 122 -19.96 -1.24 -15.95
C GLU A 122 -18.95 -2.17 -16.60
N ASN A 123 -17.71 -1.71 -16.83
CA ASN A 123 -16.64 -2.52 -17.40
C ASN A 123 -16.19 -3.63 -16.44
N LEU A 124 -16.06 -3.35 -15.14
CA LEU A 124 -15.80 -4.37 -14.12
C LEU A 124 -16.94 -5.40 -14.07
N ALA A 125 -18.21 -4.95 -14.09
CA ALA A 125 -19.37 -5.81 -14.03
C ALA A 125 -19.50 -6.70 -15.26
N LYS A 126 -19.28 -6.18 -16.49
CA LYS A 126 -19.31 -6.94 -17.75
C LYS A 126 -18.35 -8.14 -17.69
N LYS A 127 -17.18 -7.96 -17.08
CA LYS A 127 -16.19 -9.02 -16.91
C LYS A 127 -16.39 -9.87 -15.66
N ARG A 128 -17.42 -9.59 -14.85
CA ARG A 128 -17.70 -10.26 -13.57
C ARG A 128 -16.47 -10.23 -12.64
N ILE A 129 -15.74 -9.12 -12.63
CA ILE A 129 -14.58 -8.94 -11.76
C ILE A 129 -15.09 -8.73 -10.32
N THR A 130 -14.52 -9.49 -9.38
CA THR A 130 -14.74 -9.24 -7.95
C THR A 130 -13.72 -8.18 -7.51
N ALA A 131 -14.19 -6.95 -7.31
CA ALA A 131 -13.31 -5.85 -6.90
C ALA A 131 -13.39 -5.60 -5.40
N VAL A 132 -12.25 -5.62 -4.73
CA VAL A 132 -12.09 -5.36 -3.30
C VAL A 132 -11.30 -4.08 -3.11
N ALA A 133 -11.92 -3.07 -2.51
CA ALA A 133 -11.26 -1.86 -2.10
C ALA A 133 -10.54 -2.09 -0.75
N PHE A 134 -9.22 -2.12 -0.75
CA PHE A 134 -8.47 -2.38 0.48
C PHE A 134 -8.63 -1.25 1.52
N ASP A 135 -9.04 -0.05 1.10
CA ASP A 135 -9.35 1.07 2.00
C ASP A 135 -10.54 0.78 2.93
N PHE A 136 -11.38 -0.19 2.58
CA PHE A 136 -12.56 -0.58 3.36
C PHE A 136 -12.40 -1.90 4.10
N ILE A 137 -11.21 -2.52 4.04
CA ILE A 137 -10.93 -3.74 4.81
C ILE A 137 -10.86 -3.37 6.29
N LYS A 138 -11.68 -4.03 7.10
CA LYS A 138 -11.71 -3.89 8.55
C LYS A 138 -11.09 -5.11 9.23
N ASP A 139 -10.48 -4.89 10.37
CA ASP A 139 -10.04 -5.94 11.28
C ASP A 139 -11.16 -6.38 12.24
N GLU A 140 -10.85 -7.30 13.14
CA GLU A 140 -11.78 -7.80 14.16
C GLU A 140 -12.27 -6.70 15.13
N HIS A 141 -11.57 -5.59 15.21
CA HIS A 141 -11.90 -4.43 16.05
C HIS A 141 -12.63 -3.32 15.29
N GLU A 142 -13.14 -3.61 14.08
CA GLU A 142 -13.80 -2.64 13.21
C GLU A 142 -12.89 -1.46 12.77
N THR A 143 -11.57 -1.60 12.91
CA THR A 143 -10.61 -0.59 12.46
C THR A 143 -10.17 -0.86 11.02
N TYR A 144 -9.66 0.16 10.33
CA TYR A 144 -9.15 0.08 8.96
C TYR A 144 -7.62 0.00 8.99
N PRO A 145 -7.01 -1.19 9.12
CA PRO A 145 -5.58 -1.32 9.42
C PRO A 145 -4.68 -0.73 8.33
N ILE A 146 -5.05 -0.87 7.05
CA ILE A 146 -4.27 -0.33 5.93
C ILE A 146 -4.35 1.20 5.92
N VAL A 147 -5.56 1.76 6.04
CA VAL A 147 -5.76 3.22 6.08
C VAL A 147 -5.10 3.83 7.30
N LYS A 148 -5.15 3.15 8.46
CA LYS A 148 -4.49 3.59 9.68
C LYS A 148 -2.99 3.72 9.48
N SER A 149 -2.32 2.69 8.97
CA SER A 149 -0.87 2.72 8.71
C SER A 149 -0.48 3.83 7.73
N LEU A 150 -1.25 4.01 6.65
CA LEU A 150 -1.02 5.11 5.70
C LEU A 150 -1.22 6.48 6.36
N SER A 151 -2.21 6.62 7.24
CA SER A 151 -2.48 7.86 7.98
C SER A 151 -1.38 8.21 8.98
N GLU A 152 -0.80 7.22 9.63
CA GLU A 152 0.36 7.37 10.52
C GLU A 152 1.58 7.90 9.77
N ILE A 153 1.87 7.32 8.59
CA ILE A 153 2.94 7.77 7.70
C ILE A 153 2.67 9.20 7.22
N ALA A 154 1.45 9.48 6.75
CA ALA A 154 1.07 10.80 6.25
C ALA A 154 1.21 11.89 7.32
N GLY A 155 0.78 11.60 8.55
CA GLY A 155 0.92 12.52 9.67
C GLY A 155 2.38 12.85 9.98
N THR A 156 3.21 11.84 10.09
CA THR A 156 4.66 12.00 10.31
C THR A 156 5.32 12.77 9.17
N ALA A 157 5.09 12.33 7.92
CA ALA A 157 5.70 12.92 6.74
C ALA A 157 5.29 14.39 6.54
N SER A 158 4.05 14.76 6.85
CA SER A 158 3.56 16.13 6.68
C SER A 158 4.40 17.17 7.45
N VAL A 159 4.83 16.83 8.67
CA VAL A 159 5.64 17.72 9.51
C VAL A 159 7.09 17.78 8.97
N LEU A 160 7.65 16.66 8.54
CA LEU A 160 8.99 16.63 7.96
C LEU A 160 9.05 17.44 6.65
N ILE A 161 8.06 17.30 5.78
CA ILE A 161 7.94 18.08 4.54
C ILE A 161 7.77 19.57 4.87
N ALA A 162 6.94 19.91 5.86
CA ALA A 162 6.81 21.30 6.30
C ALA A 162 8.15 21.87 6.78
N GLY A 163 8.95 21.09 7.54
CA GLY A 163 10.29 21.49 7.97
C GLY A 163 11.24 21.72 6.79
N GLU A 164 11.19 20.83 5.80
CA GLU A 164 11.96 20.97 4.57
C GLU A 164 11.60 22.25 3.80
N LEU A 165 10.31 22.52 3.62
CA LEU A 165 9.81 23.72 2.91
C LEU A 165 10.09 25.02 3.67
N MET A 166 10.14 24.99 4.99
CA MET A 166 10.51 26.17 5.81
C MET A 166 12.01 26.45 5.81
N SER A 167 12.82 25.47 5.46
CA SER A 167 14.29 25.57 5.40
C SER A 167 14.76 26.62 4.39
N GLY A 168 15.80 27.36 4.75
CA GLY A 168 16.45 28.32 3.84
C GLY A 168 17.06 27.67 2.58
N VAL A 169 17.41 26.38 2.66
CA VAL A 169 17.94 25.60 1.51
C VAL A 169 16.87 25.48 0.41
N ASN A 170 15.62 25.34 0.78
CA ASN A 170 14.49 25.23 -0.17
C ASN A 170 13.77 26.57 -0.37
N LYS A 171 14.47 27.70 -0.21
CA LYS A 171 13.93 29.07 -0.36
C LYS A 171 12.80 29.39 0.63
N GLY A 172 12.69 28.65 1.72
CA GLY A 172 11.82 28.97 2.85
C GLY A 172 12.37 30.14 3.67
N ASN A 173 11.64 30.51 4.71
CA ASN A 173 11.98 31.65 5.58
C ASN A 173 13.14 31.35 6.57
N GLY A 174 13.80 30.21 6.47
CA GLY A 174 14.89 29.81 7.38
C GLY A 174 14.39 29.45 8.78
N LEU A 175 13.12 29.04 8.90
CA LEU A 175 12.55 28.61 10.18
C LEU A 175 12.87 27.15 10.45
N LEU A 176 13.10 26.82 11.71
CA LEU A 176 13.34 25.47 12.19
C LEU A 176 12.28 25.10 13.25
N PHE A 177 11.81 23.87 13.22
CA PHE A 177 11.17 23.29 14.39
C PHE A 177 12.22 23.13 15.47
N GLY A 178 11.90 23.56 16.68
CA GLY A 178 12.87 23.32 17.73
C GLY A 178 12.67 24.19 18.96
N ASN A 179 13.22 23.71 20.06
CA ASN A 179 13.39 24.43 21.29
C ASN A 179 14.85 24.82 21.41
N ILE A 180 15.19 26.01 20.96
CA ILE A 180 16.57 26.56 21.02
C ILE A 180 16.63 27.51 22.20
N GLY A 181 17.69 27.38 23.04
CA GLY A 181 17.86 28.23 24.22
C GLY A 181 17.77 29.73 23.89
N GLY A 182 16.84 30.43 24.54
CA GLY A 182 16.62 31.86 24.33
C GLY A 182 15.71 32.22 23.13
N VAL A 183 15.23 31.24 22.35
CA VAL A 183 14.32 31.47 21.22
C VAL A 183 13.00 30.76 21.48
N PRO A 184 11.84 31.42 21.33
CA PRO A 184 10.55 30.75 21.46
C PRO A 184 10.39 29.65 20.41
N PRO A 185 9.82 28.48 20.77
CA PRO A 185 9.63 27.38 19.82
C PRO A 185 8.62 27.77 18.74
N THR A 186 8.83 27.24 17.54
CA THR A 186 7.89 27.38 16.42
C THR A 186 6.52 26.84 16.82
N SER A 187 5.46 27.58 16.47
CA SER A 187 4.08 27.16 16.72
C SER A 187 3.51 26.43 15.50
N VAL A 188 2.96 25.24 15.74
CA VAL A 188 2.27 24.42 14.73
C VAL A 188 0.79 24.34 15.10
N VAL A 189 -0.07 24.61 14.12
CA VAL A 189 -1.52 24.48 14.26
C VAL A 189 -1.99 23.33 13.38
N ILE A 190 -2.73 22.39 13.96
CA ILE A 190 -3.26 21.22 13.28
C ILE A 190 -4.78 21.27 13.34
N PHE A 191 -5.43 21.17 12.18
CA PHE A 191 -6.87 21.06 12.08
C PHE A 191 -7.26 19.60 11.84
N GLY A 192 -7.93 18.99 12.83
CA GLY A 192 -8.35 17.60 12.85
C GLY A 192 -7.52 16.74 13.81
N ALA A 193 -8.21 16.04 14.71
CA ALA A 193 -7.65 15.18 15.75
C ALA A 193 -7.74 13.68 15.41
N GLY A 194 -7.84 13.32 14.12
CA GLY A 194 -7.79 11.94 13.65
C GLY A 194 -6.36 11.39 13.64
N THR A 195 -6.17 10.15 13.13
CA THR A 195 -4.85 9.48 13.12
C THR A 195 -3.76 10.35 12.48
N VAL A 196 -4.04 11.00 11.34
CA VAL A 196 -3.08 11.90 10.68
C VAL A 196 -2.68 13.06 11.61
N GLY A 197 -3.67 13.73 12.22
CA GLY A 197 -3.43 14.86 13.14
C GLY A 197 -2.68 14.44 14.39
N GLU A 198 -2.98 13.28 14.94
CA GLU A 198 -2.26 12.73 16.10
C GLU A 198 -0.78 12.50 15.80
N TYR A 199 -0.47 11.83 14.68
CA TYR A 199 0.92 11.54 14.30
C TYR A 199 1.68 12.79 13.88
N ALA A 200 1.01 13.76 13.24
CA ALA A 200 1.58 15.07 12.97
C ALA A 200 1.91 15.81 14.29
N ALA A 201 0.99 15.78 15.26
CA ALA A 201 1.23 16.41 16.56
C ALA A 201 2.40 15.75 17.31
N ARG A 202 2.45 14.42 17.37
CA ARG A 202 3.56 13.67 17.99
C ARG A 202 4.90 14.03 17.36
N THR A 203 4.95 14.09 16.03
CA THR A 203 6.18 14.43 15.28
C THR A 203 6.60 15.86 15.55
N ALA A 204 5.68 16.83 15.49
CA ALA A 204 5.99 18.23 15.74
C ALA A 204 6.46 18.48 17.19
N ILE A 205 5.84 17.81 18.17
CA ILE A 205 6.26 17.86 19.58
C ILE A 205 7.65 17.23 19.73
N GLY A 206 7.90 16.08 19.09
CA GLY A 206 9.21 15.41 19.09
C GLY A 206 10.33 16.28 18.52
N LEU A 207 10.02 17.16 17.57
CA LEU A 207 10.93 18.17 17.03
C LEU A 207 11.04 19.44 17.89
N GLY A 208 10.32 19.53 19.01
CA GLY A 208 10.38 20.65 19.95
C GLY A 208 9.45 21.81 19.60
N ALA A 209 8.48 21.64 18.71
CA ALA A 209 7.49 22.65 18.38
C ALA A 209 6.42 22.79 19.47
N ARG A 210 5.78 23.98 19.57
CA ARG A 210 4.54 24.16 20.31
C ARG A 210 3.37 23.79 19.41
N VAL A 211 2.56 22.82 19.82
CA VAL A 211 1.44 22.31 19.01
C VAL A 211 0.09 22.71 19.59
N LYS A 212 -0.82 23.12 18.72
CA LYS A 212 -2.25 23.29 18.99
C LYS A 212 -3.06 22.45 18.01
N VAL A 213 -3.97 21.62 18.53
CA VAL A 213 -4.87 20.78 17.73
C VAL A 213 -6.30 21.27 17.92
N PHE A 214 -7.07 21.35 16.83
CA PHE A 214 -8.47 21.77 16.80
C PHE A 214 -9.34 20.73 16.10
#